data_c8d3833e1f6bad2e5629789f0ce656c1
#
_entry.id   c8d3833e1f6bad2e5629789f0ce656c1
#
_cell.length_a   1.000
_cell.length_b   1.000
_cell.length_c   1.000
_cell.angle_alpha   90.00
_cell.angle_beta   90.00
_cell.angle_gamma   90.00
#
_symmetry.space_group_name_H-M   'P 1'
#
loop_
_entity.id
_entity.type
_entity.pdbx_description
1 polymer ?
#
loop_
_entity_poly.entity_id
_entity_poly.type
_entity_poly.pdbx_seq_one_letter_code
_entity_poly.pdbx_strand_id
1 'polypeptide(L)'
;MKKKDTAPQQEKITTTPFPNSKKVYVKGSIHPQINVAMREIELSDTVDSMTRKKTPNEPVVVYDTSGPYTDPSKEINVHNGIERIREQWILDRGDVEELDGFSSEYCNQRLNDPSLDHLRFNHLRKPKRAKAGKNVSQMYYAKQGIITPEMEYVAIRENQKIEEATRIAKQHPGQDFGASIPKKITAEFVREEVARGRAVIPSNINHPEAEPMILGRNFLVKINANIGNSATTSSIEEEVEKAVWACRWGADNIMDLSTGQNIHETREWIVRNSPVPIGTVPIYQALEKVNGKAEDLTWEIFRDTLIEQAEQGVDYFTIHAGVRLAYVPMTAKRVTGIVSRGGSIMAKWCLAHHKESFLYTHFEEICEIMKSYDVAFSLGDGLRPGSIADANDEAQFAELETLGELTKIAWKHDVQTFIEGPGHVPCLLYTSDAADD
;
A
#
# COMPACT_ATOMS: atom_id res chain seq x y z
N MET A 1 -16.73 15.48 24.42
CA MET A 1 -17.06 14.10 24.80
C MET A 1 -16.16 13.19 23.97
N LYS A 2 -15.26 12.40 24.58
CA LYS A 2 -14.51 11.36 23.84
C LYS A 2 -15.53 10.33 23.36
N LYS A 3 -15.64 10.11 22.05
CA LYS A 3 -16.38 8.95 21.54
C LYS A 3 -15.70 7.70 22.10
N LYS A 4 -16.47 6.77 22.64
CA LYS A 4 -15.94 5.46 23.06
C LYS A 4 -15.58 4.69 21.78
N ASP A 5 -14.39 4.14 21.73
CA ASP A 5 -14.05 3.17 20.69
C ASP A 5 -15.04 2.00 20.77
N THR A 6 -15.59 1.65 19.63
CA THR A 6 -16.52 0.53 19.48
C THR A 6 -16.11 -0.29 18.27
N ALA A 7 -16.36 -1.59 18.35
CA ALA A 7 -16.20 -2.46 17.19
C ALA A 7 -17.19 -2.06 16.08
N PRO A 8 -16.84 -2.29 14.81
CA PRO A 8 -17.71 -1.96 13.67
C PRO A 8 -19.09 -2.62 13.77
N GLN A 9 -20.13 -1.87 13.36
CA GLN A 9 -21.48 -2.39 13.24
C GLN A 9 -21.79 -2.68 11.78
N GLN A 10 -22.26 -3.90 11.50
CA GLN A 10 -22.57 -4.36 10.14
C GLN A 10 -23.60 -3.45 9.44
N GLU A 11 -24.55 -2.92 10.16
CA GLU A 11 -25.65 -2.10 9.62
C GLU A 11 -25.18 -0.78 8.99
N LYS A 12 -23.98 -0.28 9.39
CA LYS A 12 -23.40 0.95 8.83
C LYS A 12 -22.54 0.70 7.59
N ILE A 13 -22.13 -0.55 7.36
CA ILE A 13 -21.29 -0.90 6.21
C ILE A 13 -22.20 -1.09 5.01
N THR A 14 -22.05 -0.22 4.00
CA THR A 14 -22.84 -0.31 2.79
C THR A 14 -22.32 -1.41 1.87
N THR A 15 -23.23 -2.30 1.46
CA THR A 15 -22.98 -3.35 0.47
C THR A 15 -23.83 -3.14 -0.79
N THR A 16 -24.46 -1.97 -0.94
CA THR A 16 -25.36 -1.67 -2.05
C THR A 16 -24.59 -1.66 -3.36
N PRO A 17 -25.02 -2.45 -4.36
CA PRO A 17 -24.44 -2.44 -5.71
C PRO A 17 -24.58 -1.05 -6.37
N PHE A 18 -23.68 -0.74 -7.30
CA PHE A 18 -23.79 0.47 -8.10
C PHE A 18 -24.91 0.33 -9.14
N PRO A 19 -25.71 1.39 -9.38
CA PRO A 19 -26.75 1.36 -10.40
C PRO A 19 -26.18 1.25 -11.81
N ASN A 20 -26.95 0.71 -12.75
CA ASN A 20 -26.61 0.58 -14.17
C ASN A 20 -25.25 -0.12 -14.42
N SER A 21 -24.89 -1.03 -13.55
CA SER A 21 -23.65 -1.78 -13.67
C SER A 21 -23.78 -3.14 -12.99
N LYS A 22 -22.96 -4.07 -13.42
CA LYS A 22 -22.83 -5.39 -12.79
C LYS A 22 -21.37 -5.77 -12.59
N LYS A 23 -21.09 -6.53 -11.53
CA LYS A 23 -19.79 -7.13 -11.34
C LYS A 23 -19.65 -8.34 -12.25
N VAL A 24 -18.51 -8.42 -12.94
CA VAL A 24 -18.14 -9.54 -13.82
C VAL A 24 -16.73 -9.99 -13.47
N TYR A 25 -16.38 -11.25 -13.77
CA TYR A 25 -15.09 -11.82 -13.40
C TYR A 25 -14.36 -12.33 -14.62
N VAL A 26 -13.08 -11.98 -14.74
CA VAL A 26 -12.17 -12.48 -15.78
C VAL A 26 -11.27 -13.53 -15.16
N LYS A 27 -11.26 -14.72 -15.75
CA LYS A 27 -10.44 -15.85 -15.27
C LYS A 27 -8.99 -15.75 -15.74
N GLY A 28 -8.07 -16.24 -14.90
CA GLY A 28 -6.69 -16.45 -15.28
C GLY A 28 -6.54 -17.53 -16.36
N SER A 29 -5.54 -17.36 -17.19
CA SER A 29 -5.16 -18.33 -18.27
C SER A 29 -4.00 -19.22 -17.86
N ILE A 30 -3.06 -18.70 -17.06
CA ILE A 30 -1.91 -19.43 -16.49
C ILE A 30 -2.35 -20.10 -15.19
N HIS A 31 -3.10 -19.37 -14.36
CA HIS A 31 -3.60 -19.81 -13.05
C HIS A 31 -5.14 -19.80 -13.07
N PRO A 32 -5.81 -20.91 -13.43
CA PRO A 32 -7.27 -20.96 -13.61
C PRO A 32 -8.11 -20.63 -12.37
N GLN A 33 -7.50 -20.68 -11.18
CA GLN A 33 -8.15 -20.31 -9.91
C GLN A 33 -8.31 -18.80 -9.73
N ILE A 34 -7.65 -17.96 -10.55
CA ILE A 34 -7.77 -16.50 -10.50
C ILE A 34 -9.10 -16.07 -11.10
N ASN A 35 -9.78 -15.16 -10.38
CA ASN A 35 -10.96 -14.44 -10.85
C ASN A 35 -10.77 -12.96 -10.57
N VAL A 36 -10.49 -12.17 -11.61
CA VAL A 36 -10.28 -10.73 -11.50
C VAL A 36 -11.61 -10.00 -11.57
N ALA A 37 -11.94 -9.25 -10.52
CA ALA A 37 -13.19 -8.51 -10.42
C ALA A 37 -13.19 -7.29 -11.35
N MET A 38 -14.13 -7.24 -12.28
CA MET A 38 -14.39 -6.10 -13.17
C MET A 38 -15.80 -5.60 -12.96
N ARG A 39 -16.06 -4.38 -13.41
CA ARG A 39 -17.39 -3.78 -13.44
C ARG A 39 -17.74 -3.43 -14.87
N GLU A 40 -18.80 -4.04 -15.38
CA GLU A 40 -19.41 -3.69 -16.64
C GLU A 40 -20.47 -2.61 -16.39
N ILE A 41 -20.29 -1.45 -17.01
CA ILE A 41 -21.12 -0.25 -16.84
C ILE A 41 -21.92 -0.04 -18.12
N GLU A 42 -23.23 -0.05 -18.00
CA GLU A 42 -24.14 0.26 -19.11
C GLU A 42 -24.12 1.77 -19.40
N LEU A 43 -23.94 2.12 -20.66
CA LEU A 43 -23.95 3.50 -21.11
C LEU A 43 -25.29 3.88 -21.72
N SER A 44 -25.69 5.12 -21.53
CA SER A 44 -26.88 5.69 -22.19
C SER A 44 -26.64 5.78 -23.70
N ASP A 45 -27.75 5.62 -24.48
CA ASP A 45 -27.71 5.82 -25.91
C ASP A 45 -27.15 7.19 -26.29
N THR A 46 -26.33 7.26 -27.33
CA THR A 46 -25.98 8.51 -27.97
C THR A 46 -27.18 9.02 -28.77
N VAL A 47 -27.59 10.26 -28.47
CA VAL A 47 -28.73 10.92 -29.18
C VAL A 47 -28.16 11.96 -30.13
N ASP A 48 -28.34 11.76 -31.43
CA ASP A 48 -27.98 12.75 -32.43
C ASP A 48 -28.80 14.04 -32.21
N SER A 49 -28.13 15.18 -32.13
CA SER A 49 -28.74 16.46 -31.76
C SER A 49 -29.72 16.98 -32.84
N MET A 50 -29.48 16.64 -34.12
CA MET A 50 -30.29 17.13 -35.25
C MET A 50 -31.41 16.14 -35.61
N THR A 51 -31.06 14.86 -35.74
CA THR A 51 -32.02 13.85 -36.20
C THR A 51 -32.80 13.17 -35.09
N ARG A 52 -32.38 13.38 -33.81
CA ARG A 52 -32.92 12.72 -32.62
C ARG A 52 -32.82 11.20 -32.67
N LYS A 53 -32.02 10.66 -33.60
CA LYS A 53 -31.77 9.23 -33.70
C LYS A 53 -30.96 8.78 -32.49
N LYS A 54 -31.42 7.69 -31.87
CA LYS A 54 -30.71 7.01 -30.78
C LYS A 54 -29.81 5.93 -31.34
N THR A 55 -28.58 5.90 -30.89
CA THR A 55 -27.60 4.84 -31.17
C THR A 55 -27.16 4.23 -29.85
N PRO A 56 -27.35 2.92 -29.62
CA PRO A 56 -26.83 2.25 -28.40
C PRO A 56 -25.32 2.34 -28.32
N ASN A 57 -24.83 2.56 -27.10
CA ASN A 57 -23.41 2.46 -26.81
C ASN A 57 -23.10 1.09 -26.20
N GLU A 58 -21.94 0.55 -26.53
CA GLU A 58 -21.44 -0.65 -25.87
C GLU A 58 -21.10 -0.35 -24.40
N PRO A 59 -21.26 -1.32 -23.48
CA PRO A 59 -20.88 -1.14 -22.09
C PRO A 59 -19.36 -0.96 -21.95
N VAL A 60 -18.95 -0.25 -20.91
CA VAL A 60 -17.53 -0.07 -20.56
C VAL A 60 -17.18 -1.00 -19.42
N VAL A 61 -16.08 -1.74 -19.54
CA VAL A 61 -15.58 -2.63 -18.50
C VAL A 61 -14.38 -1.98 -17.85
N VAL A 62 -14.40 -1.82 -16.51
CA VAL A 62 -13.31 -1.26 -15.72
C VAL A 62 -12.99 -2.19 -14.55
N TYR A 63 -11.78 -2.08 -14.00
CA TYR A 63 -11.45 -2.78 -12.76
C TYR A 63 -12.30 -2.24 -11.60
N ASP A 64 -12.73 -3.13 -10.71
CA ASP A 64 -13.59 -2.79 -9.58
C ASP A 64 -12.86 -2.96 -8.25
N THR A 65 -12.37 -1.86 -7.70
CA THR A 65 -11.63 -1.83 -6.43
C THR A 65 -12.47 -2.13 -5.19
N SER A 66 -13.80 -2.20 -5.35
CA SER A 66 -14.70 -2.38 -4.20
C SER A 66 -14.69 -3.79 -3.58
N GLY A 67 -13.92 -4.73 -4.15
CA GLY A 67 -13.87 -6.10 -3.67
C GLY A 67 -15.27 -6.72 -3.57
N PRO A 68 -15.62 -7.39 -2.47
CA PRO A 68 -16.93 -8.00 -2.33
C PRO A 68 -18.07 -7.02 -2.02
N TYR A 69 -17.77 -5.76 -1.63
CA TYR A 69 -18.77 -4.81 -1.12
C TYR A 69 -19.85 -4.37 -2.12
N THR A 70 -19.66 -4.62 -3.39
CA THR A 70 -20.65 -4.32 -4.44
C THR A 70 -21.08 -5.56 -5.23
N ASP A 71 -20.77 -6.74 -4.72
CA ASP A 71 -21.18 -8.01 -5.32
C ASP A 71 -22.43 -8.54 -4.61
N PRO A 72 -23.61 -8.55 -5.27
CA PRO A 72 -24.84 -9.01 -4.64
C PRO A 72 -24.86 -10.52 -4.34
N SER A 73 -23.90 -11.28 -4.88
CA SER A 73 -23.77 -12.72 -4.60
C SER A 73 -22.97 -13.03 -3.33
N LYS A 74 -22.33 -12.00 -2.73
CA LYS A 74 -21.50 -12.16 -1.54
C LYS A 74 -22.23 -11.66 -0.29
N GLU A 75 -22.24 -12.50 0.74
CA GLU A 75 -22.65 -12.10 2.07
C GLU A 75 -21.43 -11.56 2.83
N ILE A 76 -21.55 -10.36 3.37
CA ILE A 76 -20.46 -9.68 4.08
C ILE A 76 -20.81 -9.54 5.54
N ASN A 77 -19.90 -9.99 6.40
CA ASN A 77 -19.91 -9.73 7.82
C ASN A 77 -18.53 -9.19 8.24
N VAL A 78 -18.44 -7.89 8.55
CA VAL A 78 -17.19 -7.24 8.91
C VAL A 78 -16.52 -7.86 10.15
N HIS A 79 -17.27 -8.53 11.02
CA HIS A 79 -16.73 -9.23 12.18
C HIS A 79 -15.95 -10.51 11.81
N ASN A 80 -16.23 -11.08 10.64
CA ASN A 80 -15.53 -12.27 10.11
C ASN A 80 -14.39 -11.89 9.17
N GLY A 81 -14.33 -10.62 8.74
CA GLY A 81 -13.50 -10.17 7.63
C GLY A 81 -14.03 -10.64 6.27
N ILE A 82 -13.35 -10.22 5.21
CA ILE A 82 -13.70 -10.60 3.83
C ILE A 82 -12.98 -11.87 3.39
N GLU A 83 -13.34 -12.37 2.19
CA GLU A 83 -12.79 -13.59 1.61
C GLU A 83 -11.27 -13.51 1.37
N ARG A 84 -10.55 -14.59 1.67
CA ARG A 84 -9.10 -14.72 1.55
C ARG A 84 -8.71 -15.25 0.19
N ILE A 85 -8.82 -14.45 -0.82
CA ILE A 85 -8.64 -14.88 -2.22
C ILE A 85 -7.23 -15.41 -2.53
N ARG A 86 -6.20 -14.94 -1.80
CA ARG A 86 -4.79 -15.30 -2.02
C ARG A 86 -4.27 -16.40 -1.09
N GLU A 87 -5.06 -16.87 -0.11
CA GLU A 87 -4.56 -17.81 0.89
C GLU A 87 -4.01 -19.10 0.26
N GLN A 88 -4.75 -19.70 -0.66
CA GLN A 88 -4.31 -20.92 -1.33
C GLN A 88 -3.08 -20.64 -2.24
N TRP A 89 -3.02 -19.51 -2.92
CA TRP A 89 -1.88 -19.15 -3.75
C TRP A 89 -0.57 -19.06 -2.94
N ILE A 90 -0.66 -18.52 -1.72
CA ILE A 90 0.46 -18.38 -0.80
C ILE A 90 0.90 -19.77 -0.30
N LEU A 91 -0.04 -20.62 0.09
CA LEU A 91 0.25 -21.97 0.60
C LEU A 91 0.83 -22.90 -0.46
N ASP A 92 0.36 -22.83 -1.69
CA ASP A 92 0.80 -23.67 -2.81
C ASP A 92 2.29 -23.47 -3.16
N ARG A 93 2.88 -22.33 -2.81
CA ARG A 93 4.31 -22.05 -2.99
C ARG A 93 5.19 -22.89 -2.05
N GLY A 94 4.67 -23.33 -0.91
CA GLY A 94 5.34 -24.25 0.00
C GLY A 94 6.53 -23.68 0.77
N ASP A 95 6.73 -22.36 0.72
CA ASP A 95 7.87 -21.65 1.29
C ASP A 95 7.55 -20.83 2.55
N VAL A 96 6.29 -20.88 3.01
CA VAL A 96 5.82 -20.24 4.25
C VAL A 96 5.66 -21.28 5.37
N GLU A 97 5.82 -20.81 6.60
CA GLU A 97 5.45 -21.53 7.82
C GLU A 97 4.43 -20.72 8.62
N GLU A 98 3.49 -21.39 9.26
CA GLU A 98 2.59 -20.79 10.24
C GLU A 98 3.29 -20.74 11.60
N LEU A 99 3.25 -19.58 12.26
CA LEU A 99 3.82 -19.40 13.59
C LEU A 99 2.83 -19.88 14.67
N ASP A 100 3.33 -20.25 15.85
CA ASP A 100 2.48 -20.67 16.96
C ASP A 100 1.63 -19.51 17.53
N GLY A 101 2.08 -18.26 17.35
CA GLY A 101 1.43 -17.02 17.75
C GLY A 101 2.20 -15.81 17.19
N PHE A 102 1.78 -14.62 17.60
CA PHE A 102 2.49 -13.39 17.21
C PHE A 102 3.87 -13.29 17.86
N SER A 103 4.86 -12.84 17.09
CA SER A 103 6.24 -12.70 17.57
C SER A 103 6.45 -11.40 18.35
N SER A 104 5.66 -10.35 18.08
CA SER A 104 5.76 -9.05 18.75
C SER A 104 5.37 -9.15 20.22
N GLU A 105 6.24 -8.63 21.09
CA GLU A 105 5.97 -8.54 22.53
C GLU A 105 4.79 -7.61 22.83
N TYR A 106 4.73 -6.47 22.15
CA TYR A 106 3.63 -5.52 22.30
C TYR A 106 2.29 -6.13 21.87
N CYS A 107 2.25 -6.84 20.75
CA CYS A 107 1.04 -7.55 20.31
C CYS A 107 0.56 -8.54 21.40
N ASN A 108 1.48 -9.36 21.93
CA ASN A 108 1.17 -10.33 22.96
C ASN A 108 0.66 -9.68 24.27
N GLN A 109 1.23 -8.53 24.66
CA GLN A 109 0.72 -7.76 25.80
C GLN A 109 -0.71 -7.31 25.58
N ARG A 110 -1.03 -6.75 24.39
CA ARG A 110 -2.39 -6.32 24.06
C ARG A 110 -3.38 -7.48 23.98
N LEU A 111 -2.97 -8.62 23.44
CA LEU A 111 -3.82 -9.82 23.37
C LEU A 111 -4.14 -10.41 24.77
N ASN A 112 -3.27 -10.21 25.72
CA ASN A 112 -3.47 -10.66 27.11
C ASN A 112 -4.15 -9.64 28.02
N ASP A 113 -4.50 -8.44 27.54
CA ASP A 113 -5.18 -7.41 28.32
C ASP A 113 -6.71 -7.55 28.19
N PRO A 114 -7.44 -8.02 29.22
CA PRO A 114 -8.88 -8.20 29.15
C PRO A 114 -9.67 -6.89 28.95
N SER A 115 -9.07 -5.74 29.27
CA SER A 115 -9.72 -4.44 29.09
C SER A 115 -9.92 -4.09 27.62
N LEU A 116 -9.18 -4.74 26.71
CA LEU A 116 -9.23 -4.54 25.26
C LEU A 116 -10.09 -5.56 24.52
N ASP A 117 -10.69 -6.55 25.22
CA ASP A 117 -11.48 -7.60 24.58
C ASP A 117 -12.58 -7.08 23.65
N HIS A 118 -13.20 -5.95 24.04
CA HIS A 118 -14.28 -5.33 23.28
C HIS A 118 -13.85 -4.61 22.00
N LEU A 119 -12.54 -4.42 21.80
CA LEU A 119 -11.94 -3.78 20.62
C LEU A 119 -11.34 -4.81 19.65
N ARG A 120 -11.08 -6.04 20.12
CA ARG A 120 -10.38 -7.04 19.31
C ARG A 120 -11.22 -7.53 18.15
N PHE A 121 -10.54 -7.81 17.05
CA PHE A 121 -11.13 -8.59 15.97
C PHE A 121 -11.28 -10.05 16.42
N ASN A 122 -12.49 -10.62 16.27
CA ASN A 122 -12.83 -11.90 16.89
C ASN A 122 -12.14 -13.12 16.24
N HIS A 123 -11.72 -12.99 14.98
CA HIS A 123 -11.16 -14.09 14.19
C HIS A 123 -9.69 -13.89 13.87
N LEU A 124 -8.89 -13.58 14.91
CA LEU A 124 -7.43 -13.47 14.78
C LEU A 124 -6.85 -14.78 14.24
N ARG A 125 -5.85 -14.65 13.39
CA ARG A 125 -5.17 -15.79 12.77
C ARG A 125 -3.75 -15.89 13.29
N LYS A 126 -3.22 -17.10 13.25
CA LYS A 126 -1.79 -17.31 13.40
C LYS A 126 -1.08 -16.68 12.19
N PRO A 127 -0.07 -15.86 12.42
CA PRO A 127 0.68 -15.25 11.31
C PRO A 127 1.53 -16.28 10.59
N LYS A 128 1.82 -16.00 9.33
CA LYS A 128 2.74 -16.76 8.50
C LYS A 128 4.03 -15.98 8.28
N ARG A 129 5.11 -16.69 8.10
CA ARG A 129 6.43 -16.12 7.79
C ARG A 129 7.13 -17.02 6.77
N ALA A 130 8.08 -16.47 6.03
CA ALA A 130 8.98 -17.27 5.20
C ALA A 130 9.72 -18.31 6.04
N LYS A 131 9.80 -19.54 5.55
CA LYS A 131 10.63 -20.60 6.16
C LYS A 131 12.10 -20.15 6.23
N ALA A 132 12.85 -20.71 7.17
CA ALA A 132 14.26 -20.39 7.33
C ALA A 132 15.03 -20.49 6.00
N GLY A 133 15.75 -19.42 5.64
CA GLY A 133 16.52 -19.32 4.40
C GLY A 133 15.70 -19.14 3.12
N LYS A 134 14.38 -18.92 3.21
CA LYS A 134 13.50 -18.59 2.08
C LYS A 134 13.20 -17.10 2.01
N ASN A 135 12.80 -16.66 0.82
CA ASN A 135 12.29 -15.33 0.56
C ASN A 135 10.93 -15.49 -0.14
N VAL A 136 9.93 -14.72 0.28
CA VAL A 136 8.55 -14.83 -0.21
C VAL A 136 8.09 -13.60 -1.00
N SER A 137 9.02 -12.68 -1.31
CA SER A 137 8.69 -11.44 -2.01
C SER A 137 8.39 -11.68 -3.49
N GLN A 138 7.49 -10.86 -4.04
CA GLN A 138 7.20 -10.90 -5.48
C GLN A 138 8.46 -10.64 -6.33
N MET A 139 9.37 -9.77 -5.86
CA MET A 139 10.64 -9.51 -6.55
C MET A 139 11.53 -10.76 -6.58
N TYR A 140 11.60 -11.52 -5.50
CA TYR A 140 12.35 -12.78 -5.46
C TYR A 140 11.82 -13.76 -6.52
N TYR A 141 10.50 -14.01 -6.54
CA TYR A 141 9.91 -14.91 -7.54
C TYR A 141 10.14 -14.40 -8.97
N ALA A 142 9.98 -13.10 -9.18
CA ALA A 142 10.19 -12.47 -10.49
C ALA A 142 11.63 -12.68 -10.99
N LYS A 143 12.63 -12.49 -10.14
CA LYS A 143 14.05 -12.73 -10.45
C LYS A 143 14.36 -14.20 -10.70
N GLN A 144 13.62 -15.14 -10.11
CA GLN A 144 13.71 -16.57 -10.40
C GLN A 144 12.99 -16.98 -11.70
N GLY A 145 12.37 -16.03 -12.41
CA GLY A 145 11.61 -16.32 -13.63
C GLY A 145 10.21 -16.89 -13.37
N ILE A 146 9.74 -16.86 -12.12
CA ILE A 146 8.45 -17.41 -11.73
C ILE A 146 7.36 -16.34 -11.93
N ILE A 147 6.31 -16.70 -12.65
CA ILE A 147 5.09 -15.90 -12.75
C ILE A 147 4.15 -16.36 -11.62
N THR A 148 3.91 -15.48 -10.66
CA THR A 148 2.99 -15.76 -9.56
C THR A 148 1.54 -15.51 -9.97
N PRO A 149 0.55 -16.06 -9.25
CA PRO A 149 -0.86 -15.71 -9.44
C PRO A 149 -1.11 -14.19 -9.32
N GLU A 150 -0.39 -13.51 -8.42
CA GLU A 150 -0.47 -12.06 -8.26
C GLU A 150 -0.05 -11.31 -9.53
N MET A 151 1.00 -11.76 -10.21
CA MET A 151 1.48 -11.14 -11.47
C MET A 151 0.47 -11.33 -12.62
N GLU A 152 -0.15 -12.50 -12.74
CA GLU A 152 -1.20 -12.72 -13.74
C GLU A 152 -2.45 -11.93 -13.42
N TYR A 153 -2.87 -11.85 -12.13
CA TYR A 153 -3.99 -11.02 -11.69
C TYR A 153 -3.79 -9.57 -12.12
N VAL A 154 -2.59 -9.04 -11.85
CA VAL A 154 -2.19 -7.68 -12.27
C VAL A 154 -2.26 -7.51 -13.78
N ALA A 155 -1.74 -8.46 -14.56
CA ALA A 155 -1.77 -8.36 -16.02
C ALA A 155 -3.22 -8.26 -16.56
N ILE A 156 -4.14 -9.05 -16.01
CA ILE A 156 -5.56 -9.00 -16.37
C ILE A 156 -6.17 -7.65 -15.97
N ARG A 157 -5.87 -7.20 -14.75
CA ARG A 157 -6.34 -5.92 -14.22
C ARG A 157 -5.91 -4.73 -15.06
N GLU A 158 -4.64 -4.70 -15.51
CA GLU A 158 -4.08 -3.57 -16.25
C GLU A 158 -4.57 -3.50 -17.71
N ASN A 159 -5.06 -4.61 -18.26
CA ASN A 159 -5.54 -4.65 -19.64
C ASN A 159 -6.95 -4.08 -19.84
N GLN A 160 -7.68 -3.72 -18.80
CA GLN A 160 -9.08 -3.27 -18.85
C GLN A 160 -9.35 -2.03 -19.73
N LYS A 161 -8.34 -1.18 -19.98
CA LYS A 161 -8.50 0.08 -20.72
C LYS A 161 -7.77 0.12 -22.06
N ILE A 162 -7.24 -0.99 -22.54
CA ILE A 162 -6.44 -1.00 -23.79
C ILE A 162 -7.23 -0.52 -24.99
N GLU A 163 -8.49 -0.91 -25.11
CA GLU A 163 -9.34 -0.48 -26.25
C GLU A 163 -9.63 1.02 -26.17
N GLU A 164 -9.91 1.54 -24.97
CA GLU A 164 -10.12 2.96 -24.75
C GLU A 164 -8.84 3.79 -24.94
N ALA A 165 -7.71 3.34 -24.44
CA ALA A 165 -6.41 3.97 -24.68
C ALA A 165 -6.07 3.99 -26.18
N THR A 166 -6.37 2.94 -26.92
CA THR A 166 -6.20 2.87 -28.37
C THR A 166 -7.11 3.87 -29.09
N ARG A 167 -8.35 4.07 -28.60
CA ARG A 167 -9.29 5.07 -29.13
C ARG A 167 -8.80 6.49 -28.87
N ILE A 168 -8.36 6.77 -27.64
CA ILE A 168 -7.80 8.09 -27.25
C ILE A 168 -6.55 8.40 -28.05
N ALA A 169 -5.64 7.45 -28.20
CA ALA A 169 -4.43 7.62 -29.03
C ALA A 169 -4.74 7.92 -30.50
N LYS A 170 -5.82 7.37 -31.05
CA LYS A 170 -6.30 7.70 -32.40
C LYS A 170 -6.90 9.12 -32.49
N GLN A 171 -7.52 9.61 -31.43
CA GLN A 171 -8.08 10.96 -31.36
C GLN A 171 -7.00 12.03 -31.15
N HIS A 172 -5.90 11.68 -30.52
CA HIS A 172 -4.80 12.57 -30.18
C HIS A 172 -3.46 12.00 -30.70
N PRO A 173 -3.27 11.86 -32.04
CA PRO A 173 -2.05 11.31 -32.61
C PRO A 173 -0.85 12.19 -32.27
N GLY A 174 0.23 11.58 -31.81
CA GLY A 174 1.47 12.28 -31.44
C GLY A 174 1.53 12.85 -30.04
N GLN A 175 0.52 12.66 -29.23
CA GLN A 175 0.58 12.93 -27.79
C GLN A 175 0.97 11.66 -27.05
N ASP A 176 2.24 11.58 -26.67
CA ASP A 176 2.75 10.60 -25.72
C ASP A 176 2.78 11.25 -24.34
N PHE A 177 1.92 10.80 -23.44
CA PHE A 177 1.83 11.34 -22.08
C PHE A 177 2.97 10.84 -21.17
N GLY A 178 4.13 10.54 -21.75
CA GLY A 178 5.38 10.24 -21.03
C GLY A 178 5.53 8.80 -20.55
N ALA A 179 4.56 7.92 -20.79
CA ALA A 179 4.67 6.49 -20.45
C ALA A 179 4.58 5.63 -21.70
N SER A 180 5.59 4.80 -21.95
CA SER A 180 5.55 3.77 -22.98
C SER A 180 4.75 2.56 -22.52
N ILE A 181 3.44 2.74 -22.28
CA ILE A 181 2.57 1.64 -21.89
C ILE A 181 2.42 0.67 -23.06
N PRO A 182 2.78 -0.61 -22.91
CA PRO A 182 2.60 -1.61 -23.95
C PRO A 182 1.12 -1.71 -24.37
N LYS A 183 0.87 -2.03 -25.64
CA LYS A 183 -0.52 -2.26 -26.13
C LYS A 183 -1.22 -3.40 -25.38
N LYS A 184 -0.46 -4.33 -24.81
CA LYS A 184 -0.97 -5.44 -24.00
C LYS A 184 0.02 -5.71 -22.87
N ILE A 185 -0.47 -5.69 -21.64
CA ILE A 185 0.28 -6.11 -20.46
C ILE A 185 0.15 -7.62 -20.32
N THR A 186 1.27 -8.35 -20.40
CA THR A 186 1.32 -9.80 -20.16
C THR A 186 1.86 -10.08 -18.76
N ALA A 187 1.62 -11.29 -18.26
CA ALA A 187 2.16 -11.69 -16.95
C ALA A 187 3.70 -11.73 -16.96
N GLU A 188 4.32 -12.07 -18.12
CA GLU A 188 5.76 -12.00 -18.33
C GLU A 188 6.28 -10.56 -18.22
N PHE A 189 5.57 -9.61 -18.85
CA PHE A 189 5.92 -8.19 -18.75
C PHE A 189 5.86 -7.70 -17.30
N VAL A 190 4.79 -8.05 -16.57
CA VAL A 190 4.67 -7.73 -15.14
C VAL A 190 5.85 -8.30 -14.37
N ARG A 191 6.18 -9.59 -14.57
CA ARG A 191 7.32 -10.25 -13.94
C ARG A 191 8.63 -9.52 -14.22
N GLU A 192 8.87 -9.12 -15.50
CA GLU A 192 10.10 -8.42 -15.86
C GLU A 192 10.22 -7.04 -15.24
N GLU A 193 9.14 -6.28 -15.16
CA GLU A 193 9.13 -4.96 -14.51
C GLU A 193 9.40 -5.08 -13.01
N VAL A 194 8.81 -6.08 -12.35
CA VAL A 194 9.06 -6.36 -10.92
C VAL A 194 10.51 -6.85 -10.70
N ALA A 195 11.01 -7.75 -11.55
CA ALA A 195 12.39 -8.27 -11.44
C ALA A 195 13.45 -7.17 -11.57
N ARG A 196 13.17 -6.15 -12.39
CA ARG A 196 14.05 -4.99 -12.61
C ARG A 196 13.89 -3.88 -11.56
N GLY A 197 12.96 -4.03 -10.62
CA GLY A 197 12.64 -3.01 -9.62
C GLY A 197 11.88 -1.79 -10.16
N ARG A 198 11.36 -1.85 -11.38
CA ARG A 198 10.59 -0.75 -12.00
C ARG A 198 9.11 -0.78 -11.69
N ALA A 199 8.66 -1.81 -11.01
CA ALA A 199 7.29 -1.97 -10.53
C ALA A 199 7.24 -2.73 -9.21
N VAL A 200 6.19 -2.46 -8.43
CA VAL A 200 5.99 -3.01 -7.08
C VAL A 200 4.57 -3.58 -6.99
N ILE A 201 4.46 -4.81 -6.51
CA ILE A 201 3.20 -5.46 -6.13
C ILE A 201 3.19 -5.60 -4.61
N PRO A 202 2.62 -4.67 -3.84
CA PRO A 202 2.50 -4.81 -2.40
C PRO A 202 1.53 -5.96 -2.09
N SER A 203 2.00 -7.01 -1.42
CA SER A 203 1.19 -8.22 -1.26
C SER A 203 1.64 -9.11 -0.10
N ASN A 204 1.58 -8.57 1.13
CA ASN A 204 1.93 -9.30 2.33
C ASN A 204 1.23 -10.66 2.40
N ILE A 205 1.98 -11.70 2.77
CA ILE A 205 1.45 -13.07 2.92
C ILE A 205 0.41 -13.19 4.06
N ASN A 206 0.36 -12.24 4.98
CA ASN A 206 -0.62 -12.16 6.07
C ASN A 206 -1.83 -11.27 5.74
N HIS A 207 -1.93 -10.77 4.49
CA HIS A 207 -3.10 -10.08 3.96
C HIS A 207 -3.68 -10.83 2.75
N PRO A 208 -4.12 -12.06 2.90
CA PRO A 208 -4.63 -12.86 1.79
C PRO A 208 -5.97 -12.35 1.23
N GLU A 209 -6.62 -11.41 1.89
CA GLU A 209 -7.85 -10.74 1.46
C GLU A 209 -7.60 -9.77 0.31
N ALA A 210 -6.40 -9.17 0.22
CA ALA A 210 -6.09 -8.14 -0.75
C ALA A 210 -6.04 -8.66 -2.19
N GLU A 211 -6.73 -7.97 -3.08
CA GLU A 211 -6.62 -8.13 -4.53
C GLU A 211 -5.31 -7.50 -5.01
N PRO A 212 -4.49 -8.22 -5.80
CA PRO A 212 -3.21 -7.69 -6.27
C PRO A 212 -3.36 -6.42 -7.11
N MET A 213 -2.46 -5.46 -6.87
CA MET A 213 -2.29 -4.29 -7.71
C MET A 213 -0.80 -4.00 -7.93
N ILE A 214 -0.47 -3.18 -8.90
CA ILE A 214 0.90 -2.81 -9.23
C ILE A 214 1.08 -1.30 -9.27
N LEU A 215 2.19 -0.83 -8.72
CA LEU A 215 2.69 0.52 -8.87
C LEU A 215 3.88 0.49 -9.82
N GLY A 216 3.91 1.33 -10.83
CA GLY A 216 5.03 1.38 -11.76
C GLY A 216 4.75 2.28 -12.96
N ARG A 217 5.81 2.85 -13.53
CA ARG A 217 5.74 3.83 -14.62
C ARG A 217 4.98 3.31 -15.86
N ASN A 218 5.09 2.02 -16.14
CA ASN A 218 4.50 1.40 -17.34
C ASN A 218 3.09 0.82 -17.09
N PHE A 219 2.45 1.21 -15.99
CA PHE A 219 1.13 0.77 -15.58
C PHE A 219 0.19 1.95 -15.34
N LEU A 220 -1.10 1.68 -15.25
CA LEU A 220 -2.09 2.71 -14.94
C LEU A 220 -1.81 3.36 -13.58
N VAL A 221 -2.05 4.66 -13.49
CA VAL A 221 -1.96 5.40 -12.22
C VAL A 221 -2.91 4.81 -11.19
N LYS A 222 -2.43 4.68 -9.96
CA LYS A 222 -3.18 4.16 -8.82
C LYS A 222 -3.53 5.26 -7.85
N ILE A 223 -4.72 5.17 -7.28
CA ILE A 223 -5.22 6.13 -6.29
C ILE A 223 -4.99 5.56 -4.89
N ASN A 224 -4.25 6.29 -4.08
CA ASN A 224 -4.10 6.02 -2.65
C ASN A 224 -5.11 6.84 -1.85
N ALA A 225 -5.84 6.20 -0.94
CA ALA A 225 -6.71 6.87 0.02
C ALA A 225 -6.05 6.87 1.40
N ASN A 226 -5.98 8.03 2.04
CA ASN A 226 -5.50 8.14 3.42
C ASN A 226 -6.68 8.09 4.39
N ILE A 227 -6.58 7.21 5.38
CA ILE A 227 -7.48 7.12 6.53
C ILE A 227 -6.64 7.13 7.82
N GLY A 228 -7.28 7.08 8.96
CA GLY A 228 -6.60 6.94 10.24
C GLY A 228 -7.31 7.71 11.36
N ASN A 229 -7.28 7.12 12.55
CA ASN A 229 -7.79 7.77 13.73
C ASN A 229 -6.79 8.81 14.29
N SER A 230 -7.28 9.71 15.11
CA SER A 230 -6.47 10.68 15.85
C SER A 230 -6.88 10.73 17.32
N ALA A 231 -6.11 11.43 18.14
CA ALA A 231 -6.45 11.61 19.56
C ALA A 231 -7.82 12.26 19.82
N THR A 232 -8.38 12.93 18.83
CA THR A 232 -9.62 13.72 18.95
C THR A 232 -10.79 13.18 18.14
N THR A 233 -10.53 12.37 17.10
CA THR A 233 -11.57 11.94 16.14
C THR A 233 -11.38 10.51 15.72
N SER A 234 -12.51 9.90 15.34
CA SER A 234 -12.66 8.60 14.72
C SER A 234 -12.55 7.41 15.68
N SER A 235 -13.44 6.47 15.50
CA SER A 235 -13.46 5.17 16.18
C SER A 235 -12.97 4.09 15.20
N ILE A 236 -12.73 2.87 15.69
CA ILE A 236 -12.43 1.70 14.86
C ILE A 236 -13.53 1.50 13.80
N GLU A 237 -14.80 1.62 14.22
CA GLU A 237 -15.95 1.51 13.33
C GLU A 237 -15.91 2.53 12.16
N GLU A 238 -15.64 3.79 12.50
CA GLU A 238 -15.56 4.87 11.51
C GLU A 238 -14.37 4.67 10.54
N GLU A 239 -13.25 4.09 11.01
CA GLU A 239 -12.10 3.78 10.13
C GLU A 239 -12.42 2.66 9.16
N VAL A 240 -13.09 1.59 9.59
CA VAL A 240 -13.53 0.51 8.69
C VAL A 240 -14.55 1.02 7.67
N GLU A 241 -15.50 1.87 8.09
CA GLU A 241 -16.47 2.50 7.18
C GLU A 241 -15.76 3.36 6.13
N LYS A 242 -14.78 4.18 6.53
CA LYS A 242 -13.96 4.98 5.61
C LYS A 242 -13.19 4.11 4.62
N ALA A 243 -12.60 3.00 5.07
CA ALA A 243 -11.91 2.06 4.21
C ALA A 243 -12.84 1.46 3.14
N VAL A 244 -14.03 1.01 3.53
CA VAL A 244 -15.05 0.49 2.60
C VAL A 244 -15.45 1.54 1.58
N TRP A 245 -15.73 2.77 2.01
CA TRP A 245 -16.06 3.87 1.10
C TRP A 245 -14.92 4.21 0.17
N ALA A 246 -13.67 4.25 0.65
CA ALA A 246 -12.51 4.49 -0.20
C ALA A 246 -12.42 3.46 -1.33
N CYS A 247 -12.55 2.16 -1.02
CA CYS A 247 -12.56 1.09 -2.02
C CYS A 247 -13.72 1.26 -3.03
N ARG A 248 -14.92 1.58 -2.56
CA ARG A 248 -16.09 1.81 -3.42
C ARG A 248 -15.90 2.98 -4.37
N TRP A 249 -15.15 4.01 -3.98
CA TRP A 249 -14.85 5.19 -4.80
C TRP A 249 -13.57 5.08 -5.62
N GLY A 250 -12.96 3.91 -5.69
CA GLY A 250 -11.87 3.64 -6.63
C GLY A 250 -10.47 3.76 -6.03
N ALA A 251 -10.32 3.71 -4.70
CA ALA A 251 -9.01 3.58 -4.11
C ALA A 251 -8.38 2.24 -4.47
N ASP A 252 -7.17 2.29 -5.02
CA ASP A 252 -6.37 1.10 -5.38
C ASP A 252 -5.57 0.58 -4.19
N ASN A 253 -5.28 1.43 -3.22
CA ASN A 253 -4.67 1.12 -1.94
C ASN A 253 -5.11 2.11 -0.87
N ILE A 254 -4.86 1.77 0.38
CA ILE A 254 -5.19 2.62 1.53
C ILE A 254 -3.96 2.75 2.41
N MET A 255 -3.69 3.98 2.88
CA MET A 255 -2.75 4.20 3.97
C MET A 255 -3.49 4.45 5.28
N ASP A 256 -3.23 3.60 6.27
CA ASP A 256 -3.64 3.83 7.66
C ASP A 256 -2.60 4.72 8.35
N LEU A 257 -2.94 5.97 8.52
CA LEU A 257 -2.13 7.01 9.16
C LEU A 257 -2.54 7.25 10.62
N SER A 258 -3.09 6.24 11.29
CA SER A 258 -3.56 6.32 12.67
C SER A 258 -2.48 6.82 13.61
N THR A 259 -2.86 7.78 14.48
CA THR A 259 -1.98 8.43 15.46
C THR A 259 -2.67 8.56 16.82
N GLY A 260 -3.88 8.04 16.95
CA GLY A 260 -4.68 8.03 18.19
C GLY A 260 -4.32 6.88 19.12
N GLN A 261 -5.31 6.40 19.85
CA GLN A 261 -5.21 5.22 20.70
C GLN A 261 -5.65 3.97 19.93
N ASN A 262 -5.25 2.78 20.40
CA ASN A 262 -5.68 1.49 19.87
C ASN A 262 -5.33 1.30 18.38
N ILE A 263 -4.16 1.81 17.96
CA ILE A 263 -3.68 1.69 16.58
C ILE A 263 -3.60 0.22 16.17
N HIS A 264 -3.18 -0.67 17.08
CA HIS A 264 -3.07 -2.11 16.83
C HIS A 264 -4.42 -2.72 16.43
N GLU A 265 -5.46 -2.51 17.23
CA GLU A 265 -6.80 -3.05 16.99
C GLU A 265 -7.45 -2.40 15.77
N THR A 266 -7.33 -1.08 15.63
CA THR A 266 -7.84 -0.34 14.46
C THR A 266 -7.31 -0.93 13.17
N ARG A 267 -6.00 -1.14 13.09
CA ARG A 267 -5.34 -1.71 11.91
C ARG A 267 -5.81 -3.14 11.62
N GLU A 268 -5.95 -3.99 12.65
CA GLU A 268 -6.43 -5.35 12.46
C GLU A 268 -7.81 -5.37 11.78
N TRP A 269 -8.74 -4.55 12.25
CA TRP A 269 -10.06 -4.43 11.64
C TRP A 269 -9.99 -3.92 10.20
N ILE A 270 -9.14 -2.93 9.93
CA ILE A 270 -8.97 -2.39 8.57
C ILE A 270 -8.42 -3.47 7.63
N VAL A 271 -7.34 -4.13 8.01
CA VAL A 271 -6.67 -5.15 7.15
C VAL A 271 -7.61 -6.33 6.86
N ARG A 272 -8.33 -6.83 7.88
CA ARG A 272 -9.27 -7.96 7.66
C ARG A 272 -10.46 -7.61 6.78
N ASN A 273 -10.78 -6.33 6.61
CA ASN A 273 -11.91 -5.84 5.83
C ASN A 273 -11.48 -5.08 4.55
N SER A 274 -10.22 -5.08 4.20
CA SER A 274 -9.71 -4.40 3.01
C SER A 274 -9.50 -5.35 1.84
N PRO A 275 -10.14 -5.14 0.69
CA PRO A 275 -9.83 -5.83 -0.55
C PRO A 275 -8.64 -5.22 -1.30
N VAL A 276 -8.06 -4.13 -0.81
CA VAL A 276 -6.91 -3.45 -1.41
C VAL A 276 -5.73 -3.43 -0.46
N PRO A 277 -4.48 -3.35 -0.96
CA PRO A 277 -3.30 -3.28 -0.12
C PRO A 277 -3.34 -2.14 0.89
N ILE A 278 -2.82 -2.41 2.09
CA ILE A 278 -2.74 -1.46 3.21
C ILE A 278 -1.29 -1.04 3.44
N GLY A 279 -1.06 0.27 3.47
CA GLY A 279 0.19 0.87 3.89
C GLY A 279 0.10 1.53 5.26
N THR A 280 1.22 1.64 5.94
CA THR A 280 1.33 2.34 7.22
C THR A 280 2.60 3.16 7.33
N VAL A 281 2.68 3.97 8.37
CA VAL A 281 3.90 4.68 8.80
C VAL A 281 4.29 4.16 10.18
N PRO A 282 5.10 3.09 10.29
CA PRO A 282 5.34 2.37 11.54
C PRO A 282 5.86 3.24 12.69
N ILE A 283 6.60 4.31 12.36
CA ILE A 283 7.14 5.23 13.36
C ILE A 283 6.03 5.94 14.17
N TYR A 284 4.81 6.05 13.64
CA TYR A 284 3.69 6.67 14.37
C TYR A 284 3.24 5.79 15.53
N GLN A 285 3.14 4.48 15.32
CA GLN A 285 2.82 3.55 16.39
C GLN A 285 3.99 3.35 17.34
N ALA A 286 5.23 3.31 16.84
CA ALA A 286 6.40 3.28 17.70
C ALA A 286 6.44 4.50 18.64
N LEU A 287 6.05 5.68 18.14
CA LEU A 287 5.94 6.89 18.94
C LEU A 287 4.81 6.81 19.99
N GLU A 288 3.68 6.16 19.67
CA GLU A 288 2.61 5.89 20.64
C GLU A 288 3.13 5.01 21.78
N LYS A 289 3.89 3.96 21.48
CA LYS A 289 4.48 3.03 22.47
C LYS A 289 5.37 3.75 23.49
N VAL A 290 5.98 4.87 23.12
CA VAL A 290 6.81 5.73 24.02
C VAL A 290 6.09 7.00 24.47
N ASN A 291 4.75 7.00 24.49
CA ASN A 291 3.91 8.11 24.95
C ASN A 291 4.21 9.45 24.24
N GLY A 292 4.54 9.42 22.94
CA GLY A 292 4.78 10.59 22.12
C GLY A 292 6.15 11.25 22.28
N LYS A 293 7.07 10.63 23.01
CA LYS A 293 8.43 11.16 23.22
C LYS A 293 9.39 10.57 22.18
N ALA A 294 9.71 11.35 21.16
CA ALA A 294 10.58 10.89 20.06
C ALA A 294 11.97 10.47 20.55
N GLU A 295 12.51 11.13 21.56
CA GLU A 295 13.80 10.83 22.18
C GLU A 295 13.84 9.47 22.90
N ASP A 296 12.71 8.91 23.29
CA ASP A 296 12.62 7.60 23.96
C ASP A 296 12.51 6.44 22.95
N LEU A 297 12.45 6.73 21.65
CA LEU A 297 12.43 5.70 20.61
C LEU A 297 13.78 4.94 20.59
N THR A 298 13.68 3.62 20.41
CA THR A 298 14.86 2.76 20.21
C THR A 298 14.66 1.87 18.98
N TRP A 299 15.74 1.30 18.50
CA TRP A 299 15.69 0.33 17.41
C TRP A 299 14.81 -0.89 17.79
N GLU A 300 14.93 -1.38 19.02
CA GLU A 300 14.20 -2.55 19.51
C GLU A 300 12.68 -2.31 19.46
N ILE A 301 12.19 -1.15 19.91
CA ILE A 301 10.80 -0.76 19.86
C ILE A 301 10.32 -0.66 18.41
N PHE A 302 11.12 -0.06 17.55
CA PHE A 302 10.78 0.08 16.14
C PHE A 302 10.79 -1.27 15.42
N ARG A 303 11.79 -2.11 15.68
CA ARG A 303 11.89 -3.47 15.15
C ARG A 303 10.67 -4.33 15.55
N ASP A 304 10.28 -4.31 16.82
CA ASP A 304 9.07 -5.00 17.30
C ASP A 304 7.81 -4.49 16.58
N THR A 305 7.73 -3.18 16.35
CA THR A 305 6.61 -2.57 15.62
C THR A 305 6.56 -3.02 14.16
N LEU A 306 7.68 -3.15 13.48
CA LEU A 306 7.72 -3.68 12.10
C LEU A 306 7.24 -5.12 12.04
N ILE A 307 7.70 -5.99 12.95
CA ILE A 307 7.28 -7.39 13.03
C ILE A 307 5.79 -7.48 13.30
N GLU A 308 5.29 -6.74 14.30
CA GLU A 308 3.87 -6.66 14.63
C GLU A 308 3.01 -6.35 13.41
N GLN A 309 3.36 -5.28 12.69
CA GLN A 309 2.58 -4.82 11.54
C GLN A 309 2.68 -5.77 10.35
N ALA A 310 3.85 -6.38 10.12
CA ALA A 310 4.03 -7.39 9.08
C ALA A 310 3.21 -8.66 9.37
N GLU A 311 3.17 -9.09 10.62
CA GLU A 311 2.37 -10.24 11.06
C GLU A 311 0.85 -9.98 11.02
N GLN A 312 0.43 -8.72 11.19
CA GLN A 312 -0.97 -8.32 10.98
C GLN A 312 -1.36 -8.26 9.50
N GLY A 313 -0.40 -8.10 8.60
CA GLY A 313 -0.66 -8.11 7.16
C GLY A 313 -0.55 -6.77 6.46
N VAL A 314 0.17 -5.80 7.01
CA VAL A 314 0.45 -4.54 6.30
C VAL A 314 1.31 -4.83 5.06
N ASP A 315 0.90 -4.31 3.90
CA ASP A 315 1.50 -4.65 2.60
C ASP A 315 2.72 -3.79 2.27
N TYR A 316 2.79 -2.56 2.79
CA TYR A 316 3.97 -1.71 2.62
C TYR A 316 4.16 -0.74 3.79
N PHE A 317 5.42 -0.42 4.06
CA PHE A 317 5.80 0.51 5.13
C PHE A 317 6.41 1.78 4.57
N THR A 318 5.92 2.94 5.03
CA THR A 318 6.62 4.21 4.82
C THR A 318 7.72 4.36 5.88
N ILE A 319 8.97 4.33 5.41
CA ILE A 319 10.17 4.39 6.24
C ILE A 319 11.01 5.62 5.84
N HIS A 320 11.18 6.58 6.77
CA HIS A 320 11.92 7.83 6.56
C HIS A 320 13.44 7.64 6.79
N ALA A 321 14.02 6.61 6.16
CA ALA A 321 15.44 6.27 6.36
C ALA A 321 16.41 7.26 5.71
N GLY A 322 15.94 8.13 4.80
CA GLY A 322 16.73 9.18 4.18
C GLY A 322 16.98 10.40 5.08
N VAL A 323 16.25 10.52 6.20
CA VAL A 323 16.47 11.61 7.17
C VAL A 323 17.71 11.33 8.00
N ARG A 324 18.85 11.91 7.59
CA ARG A 324 20.14 11.72 8.23
C ARG A 324 20.53 12.90 9.10
N LEU A 325 21.34 12.64 10.14
CA LEU A 325 21.81 13.68 11.05
C LEU A 325 22.49 14.85 10.30
N ALA A 326 23.28 14.54 9.29
CA ALA A 326 24.00 15.54 8.49
C ALA A 326 23.07 16.46 7.68
N TYR A 327 21.85 16.01 7.35
CA TYR A 327 20.92 16.77 6.50
C TYR A 327 19.96 17.67 7.30
N VAL A 328 19.76 17.37 8.59
CA VAL A 328 18.87 18.17 9.46
C VAL A 328 19.27 19.66 9.49
N PRO A 329 20.56 20.05 9.66
CA PRO A 329 20.96 21.46 9.63
C PRO A 329 20.69 22.17 8.32
N MET A 330 20.65 21.46 7.18
CA MET A 330 20.37 22.05 5.86
C MET A 330 18.95 22.64 5.78
N THR A 331 18.01 22.15 6.61
CA THR A 331 16.62 22.63 6.65
C THR A 331 16.44 23.90 7.49
N ALA A 332 17.48 24.38 8.19
CA ALA A 332 17.38 25.49 9.15
C ALA A 332 16.95 26.84 8.53
N LYS A 333 17.18 27.02 7.23
CA LYS A 333 16.82 28.25 6.51
C LYS A 333 15.48 28.17 5.78
N ARG A 334 14.81 27.01 5.84
CA ARG A 334 13.51 26.81 5.19
C ARG A 334 12.43 27.67 5.83
N VAL A 335 11.50 28.15 5.01
CA VAL A 335 10.31 28.88 5.46
C VAL A 335 9.41 27.99 6.32
N THR A 336 9.25 26.73 5.91
CA THR A 336 8.37 25.76 6.60
C THR A 336 9.12 24.71 7.42
N GLY A 337 10.45 24.70 7.41
CA GLY A 337 11.27 23.71 8.13
C GLY A 337 11.05 22.28 7.62
N ILE A 338 10.84 21.32 8.54
CA ILE A 338 10.56 19.92 8.22
C ILE A 338 9.05 19.66 8.43
N VAL A 339 8.30 19.57 7.35
CA VAL A 339 6.83 19.42 7.37
C VAL A 339 6.39 17.95 7.49
N SER A 340 7.25 17.01 7.11
CA SER A 340 6.97 15.59 7.29
C SER A 340 6.91 15.23 8.77
N ARG A 341 5.81 14.58 9.21
CA ARG A 341 5.68 14.12 10.59
C ARG A 341 6.75 13.07 10.93
N GLY A 342 6.94 12.05 10.08
CA GLY A 342 7.98 11.05 10.28
C GLY A 342 9.38 11.64 10.20
N GLY A 343 9.61 12.56 9.24
CA GLY A 343 10.86 13.28 9.12
C GLY A 343 11.20 14.12 10.36
N SER A 344 10.23 14.86 10.91
CA SER A 344 10.44 15.68 12.11
C SER A 344 10.68 14.84 13.38
N ILE A 345 10.04 13.67 13.51
CA ILE A 345 10.29 12.72 14.60
C ILE A 345 11.75 12.24 14.55
N MET A 346 12.22 11.81 13.38
CA MET A 346 13.59 11.31 13.23
C MET A 346 14.62 12.42 13.35
N ALA A 347 14.36 13.61 12.80
CA ALA A 347 15.22 14.76 12.99
C ALA A 347 15.39 15.13 14.48
N LYS A 348 14.29 15.15 15.24
CA LYS A 348 14.31 15.37 16.69
C LYS A 348 15.15 14.30 17.41
N TRP A 349 14.94 13.02 17.04
CA TRP A 349 15.70 11.91 17.61
C TRP A 349 17.20 12.06 17.35
N CYS A 350 17.61 12.32 16.10
CA CYS A 350 19.00 12.50 15.71
C CYS A 350 19.67 13.65 16.47
N LEU A 351 18.97 14.77 16.63
CA LEU A 351 19.48 15.94 17.37
C LEU A 351 19.57 15.67 18.88
N ALA A 352 18.59 14.99 19.49
CA ALA A 352 18.58 14.70 20.91
C ALA A 352 19.73 13.74 21.31
N HIS A 353 20.05 12.77 20.45
CA HIS A 353 21.07 11.75 20.72
C HIS A 353 22.44 12.08 20.12
N HIS A 354 22.54 13.08 19.24
CA HIS A 354 23.74 13.34 18.44
C HIS A 354 24.24 12.09 17.69
N LYS A 355 23.30 11.30 17.16
CA LYS A 355 23.54 10.03 16.47
C LYS A 355 22.83 9.98 15.12
N GLU A 356 23.38 9.18 14.21
CA GLU A 356 22.72 8.87 12.95
C GLU A 356 21.40 8.11 13.19
N SER A 357 20.41 8.36 12.32
CA SER A 357 19.09 7.71 12.35
C SER A 357 19.22 6.18 12.43
N PHE A 358 18.54 5.56 13.39
CA PHE A 358 18.50 4.09 13.47
C PHE A 358 17.77 3.47 12.26
N LEU A 359 16.88 4.20 11.58
CA LEU A 359 16.24 3.73 10.36
C LEU A 359 17.26 3.55 9.23
N TYR A 360 18.29 4.40 9.20
CA TYR A 360 19.39 4.30 8.24
C TYR A 360 20.41 3.23 8.67
N THR A 361 20.84 3.23 9.93
CA THR A 361 21.90 2.32 10.39
C THR A 361 21.49 0.86 10.47
N HIS A 362 20.18 0.56 10.63
CA HIS A 362 19.61 -0.79 10.66
C HIS A 362 18.81 -1.14 9.39
N PHE A 363 19.09 -0.46 8.28
CA PHE A 363 18.28 -0.63 7.06
C PHE A 363 18.33 -2.05 6.50
N GLU A 364 19.47 -2.73 6.57
CA GLU A 364 19.57 -4.14 6.13
C GLU A 364 18.73 -5.08 7.02
N GLU A 365 18.69 -4.84 8.34
CA GLU A 365 17.83 -5.61 9.24
C GLU A 365 16.35 -5.39 8.95
N ILE A 366 15.96 -4.17 8.56
CA ILE A 366 14.60 -3.87 8.09
C ILE A 366 14.31 -4.68 6.83
N CYS A 367 15.23 -4.75 5.87
CA CYS A 367 15.07 -5.56 4.66
C CYS A 367 14.87 -7.06 4.99
N GLU A 368 15.62 -7.61 5.96
CA GLU A 368 15.46 -9.01 6.40
C GLU A 368 14.06 -9.30 6.97
N ILE A 369 13.50 -8.35 7.72
CA ILE A 369 12.12 -8.47 8.21
C ILE A 369 11.16 -8.43 7.02
N MET A 370 11.26 -7.45 6.15
CA MET A 370 10.29 -7.21 5.08
C MET A 370 10.22 -8.34 4.07
N LYS A 371 11.37 -8.91 3.67
CA LYS A 371 11.41 -10.05 2.73
C LYS A 371 10.76 -11.32 3.30
N SER A 372 10.67 -11.42 4.63
CA SER A 372 10.08 -12.59 5.30
C SER A 372 8.56 -12.60 5.25
N TYR A 373 7.92 -11.49 4.89
CA TYR A 373 6.47 -11.31 4.87
C TYR A 373 5.94 -10.76 3.55
N ASP A 374 6.80 -10.48 2.56
CA ASP A 374 6.49 -9.76 1.31
C ASP A 374 5.91 -8.36 1.57
N VAL A 375 6.56 -7.60 2.45
CA VAL A 375 6.25 -6.19 2.68
C VAL A 375 7.12 -5.33 1.77
N ALA A 376 6.53 -4.35 1.09
CA ALA A 376 7.26 -3.41 0.24
C ALA A 376 7.67 -2.14 1.01
N PHE A 377 8.75 -1.48 0.56
CA PHE A 377 9.08 -0.13 1.00
C PHE A 377 8.27 0.92 0.25
N SER A 378 7.73 1.89 0.99
CA SER A 378 7.53 3.27 0.58
C SER A 378 8.63 4.08 1.27
N LEU A 379 9.74 4.38 0.57
CA LEU A 379 10.80 5.19 1.16
C LEU A 379 10.33 6.65 1.25
N GLY A 380 10.08 7.09 2.50
CA GLY A 380 9.42 8.35 2.78
C GLY A 380 10.32 9.56 2.61
N ASP A 381 9.78 10.63 2.01
CA ASP A 381 10.40 11.92 1.81
C ASP A 381 10.34 12.80 3.09
N GLY A 382 11.08 12.42 4.11
CA GLY A 382 11.08 13.10 5.40
C GLY A 382 11.55 14.57 5.34
N LEU A 383 12.33 14.92 4.32
CA LEU A 383 12.84 16.27 4.08
C LEU A 383 12.19 16.97 2.87
N ARG A 384 11.00 16.50 2.43
CA ARG A 384 10.22 17.18 1.38
C ARG A 384 9.95 18.65 1.73
N PRO A 385 9.89 19.57 0.74
CA PRO A 385 9.56 20.96 1.00
C PRO A 385 8.07 21.13 1.36
N GLY A 386 7.77 22.05 2.27
CA GLY A 386 6.40 22.42 2.63
C GLY A 386 5.88 23.64 1.89
N SER A 387 6.75 24.33 1.15
CA SER A 387 6.42 25.51 0.33
C SER A 387 7.24 25.52 -0.95
N ILE A 388 6.76 26.25 -1.96
CA ILE A 388 7.51 26.47 -3.22
C ILE A 388 8.87 27.11 -2.95
N ALA A 389 8.97 27.98 -1.93
CA ALA A 389 10.21 28.64 -1.57
C ALA A 389 11.32 27.69 -1.08
N ASP A 390 10.92 26.55 -0.54
CA ASP A 390 11.83 25.52 0.01
C ASP A 390 12.12 24.40 -1.00
N ALA A 391 11.45 24.41 -2.17
CA ALA A 391 11.57 23.33 -3.16
C ALA A 391 12.95 23.34 -3.82
N ASN A 392 13.47 22.11 -4.08
CA ASN A 392 14.77 21.87 -4.73
C ASN A 392 15.98 22.39 -3.94
N ASP A 393 15.90 22.40 -2.63
CA ASP A 393 17.04 22.73 -1.78
C ASP A 393 17.98 21.54 -1.59
N GLU A 394 19.14 21.80 -1.00
CA GLU A 394 20.16 20.79 -0.74
C GLU A 394 19.66 19.63 0.14
N ALA A 395 18.77 19.91 1.12
CA ALA A 395 18.23 18.89 2.00
C ALA A 395 17.33 17.90 1.26
N GLN A 396 16.47 18.40 0.37
CA GLN A 396 15.60 17.55 -0.45
C GLN A 396 16.40 16.63 -1.36
N PHE A 397 17.42 17.14 -2.06
CA PHE A 397 18.22 16.34 -2.98
C PHE A 397 19.15 15.38 -2.25
N ALA A 398 19.76 15.76 -1.12
CA ALA A 398 20.58 14.87 -0.32
C ALA A 398 19.78 13.67 0.23
N GLU A 399 18.54 13.90 0.66
CA GLU A 399 17.63 12.81 1.02
C GLU A 399 17.32 11.91 -0.18
N LEU A 400 16.95 12.48 -1.33
CA LEU A 400 16.60 11.72 -2.54
C LEU A 400 17.76 10.84 -3.01
N GLU A 401 18.98 11.34 -3.00
CA GLU A 401 20.19 10.55 -3.31
C GLU A 401 20.34 9.36 -2.34
N THR A 402 20.20 9.60 -1.04
CA THR A 402 20.22 8.54 -0.03
C THR A 402 19.11 7.50 -0.25
N LEU A 403 17.88 7.93 -0.62
CA LEU A 403 16.78 7.00 -0.92
C LEU A 403 17.11 6.12 -2.13
N GLY A 404 17.80 6.66 -3.13
CA GLY A 404 18.32 5.91 -4.28
C GLY A 404 19.35 4.85 -3.87
N GLU A 405 20.28 5.18 -2.97
CA GLU A 405 21.24 4.22 -2.42
C GLU A 405 20.56 3.10 -1.63
N LEU A 406 19.61 3.46 -0.75
CA LEU A 406 18.85 2.52 0.06
C LEU A 406 17.98 1.59 -0.81
N THR A 407 17.43 2.09 -1.91
CA THR A 407 16.72 1.27 -2.89
C THR A 407 17.60 0.17 -3.46
N LYS A 408 18.86 0.49 -3.82
CA LYS A 408 19.82 -0.51 -4.32
C LYS A 408 20.15 -1.57 -3.26
N ILE A 409 20.17 -1.19 -1.98
CA ILE A 409 20.33 -2.14 -0.86
C ILE A 409 19.10 -3.04 -0.75
N ALA A 410 17.89 -2.49 -0.74
CA ALA A 410 16.66 -3.25 -0.67
C ALA A 410 16.54 -4.28 -1.82
N TRP A 411 16.91 -3.90 -3.03
CA TRP A 411 16.90 -4.82 -4.19
C TRP A 411 17.90 -5.98 -4.08
N LYS A 412 19.01 -5.83 -3.32
CA LYS A 412 19.92 -6.95 -3.02
C LYS A 412 19.27 -7.99 -2.10
N HIS A 413 18.32 -7.56 -1.26
CA HIS A 413 17.52 -8.42 -0.39
C HIS A 413 16.22 -8.89 -1.07
N ASP A 414 16.01 -8.55 -2.34
CA ASP A 414 14.77 -8.80 -3.09
C ASP A 414 13.54 -8.14 -2.46
N VAL A 415 13.70 -6.99 -1.80
CA VAL A 415 12.60 -6.20 -1.26
C VAL A 415 12.16 -5.16 -2.28
N GLN A 416 10.88 -5.18 -2.59
CA GLN A 416 10.26 -4.22 -3.51
C GLN A 416 10.26 -2.81 -2.88
N THR A 417 10.54 -1.79 -3.69
CA THR A 417 10.71 -0.42 -3.20
C THR A 417 10.11 0.58 -4.17
N PHE A 418 9.33 1.52 -3.66
CA PHE A 418 8.99 2.78 -4.33
C PHE A 418 9.39 3.96 -3.43
N ILE A 419 9.66 5.11 -4.05
CA ILE A 419 10.18 6.31 -3.38
C ILE A 419 9.10 7.37 -3.40
N GLU A 420 8.83 7.99 -2.24
CA GLU A 420 8.03 9.20 -2.15
C GLU A 420 8.85 10.43 -2.57
N GLY A 421 8.16 11.52 -2.95
CA GLY A 421 8.77 12.82 -3.11
C GLY A 421 8.95 13.37 -4.51
N PRO A 422 8.96 12.57 -5.60
CA PRO A 422 9.11 13.14 -6.96
C PRO A 422 8.07 14.19 -7.31
N GLY A 423 6.87 14.16 -6.72
CA GLY A 423 5.83 15.18 -6.91
C GLY A 423 6.22 16.59 -6.45
N HIS A 424 7.26 16.73 -5.64
CA HIS A 424 7.81 18.01 -5.18
C HIS A 424 9.00 18.48 -6.02
N VAL A 425 9.43 17.70 -7.00
CA VAL A 425 10.51 18.04 -7.92
C VAL A 425 9.90 18.52 -9.25
N PRO A 426 10.42 19.57 -9.91
CA PRO A 426 9.94 19.97 -11.23
C PRO A 426 9.97 18.81 -12.23
N CYS A 427 8.90 18.68 -12.99
CA CYS A 427 8.70 17.58 -13.94
C CYS A 427 9.90 17.36 -14.87
N LEU A 428 10.54 18.43 -15.33
CA LEU A 428 11.72 18.35 -16.22
C LEU A 428 12.93 17.69 -15.57
N LEU A 429 13.08 17.77 -14.25
CA LEU A 429 14.22 17.16 -13.56
C LEU A 429 14.04 15.65 -13.39
N TYR A 430 12.84 15.19 -13.01
CA TYR A 430 12.66 13.77 -12.76
C TYR A 430 12.23 12.96 -13.99
N THR A 431 11.83 13.61 -15.09
CA THR A 431 11.53 12.91 -16.34
C THR A 431 12.75 12.75 -17.25
N SER A 432 13.84 13.51 -17.05
CA SER A 432 15.02 13.47 -17.89
C SER A 432 16.06 12.43 -17.45
N ASP A 433 16.29 12.24 -16.16
CA ASP A 433 17.45 11.45 -15.68
C ASP A 433 17.09 10.25 -14.78
N ALA A 434 16.00 10.31 -14.02
CA ALA A 434 15.67 9.23 -13.08
C ALA A 434 15.07 7.97 -13.74
N ALA A 435 14.90 7.98 -15.06
CA ALA A 435 14.30 6.87 -15.81
C ALA A 435 15.28 6.08 -16.66
N ASP A 436 16.50 6.57 -16.85
CA ASP A 436 17.49 5.95 -17.72
C ASP A 436 18.63 5.25 -16.95
N ASP A 437 18.74 5.45 -15.63
CA ASP A 437 19.62 4.74 -14.72
C ASP A 437 18.84 3.69 -13.90
#